data_06471b67298aceda071fea07f2ff0ad6
#
_entry.id   06471b67298aceda071fea07f2ff0ad6
#
_cell.length_a   1.000
_cell.length_b   1.000
_cell.length_c   1.000
_cell.angle_alpha   90.00
_cell.angle_beta   90.00
_cell.angle_gamma   90.00
#
_symmetry.space_group_name_H-M   'P 1'
#
loop_
_entity.id
_entity.type
_entity.pdbx_description
1 polymer ?
#
loop_
_entity_poly.entity_id
_entity_poly.type
_entity_poly.pdbx_seq_one_letter_code
_entity_poly.pdbx_strand_id
1 'polypeptide(L)'
;LDHPQAGFAKLFNFLNIDFNDVDEWHKTNIRNVDRNKLISLALRPAPITNQWLEYGPSLKPYLNKATQNLELIEADTIKEEALTIATRLRYATEQGQEAVLISPSRNLTRRVNANLSRWDIEADDSAGTPLQLSTTGIFLRSIAQCFGNSILTHDFLALLKHPLTHSANGRNLHNLMVMEIEVGQFNGTKMLRGGPPFIDFELLSNWATKDTDKIVWIKWLSTIFQPLQYVKEMELSDWLNLLKKTAEILSDNPENNNNGTVWEKDSGIAALNTLDQLANQSASSGLMSNIEFNAFLRSILSQELRSEKQSASPLISIWGTLEARVQSKDLVILGGLNEDTWPTKSSHDMWLNRDMRKQLSLLLPERRIGLSAHDFQQAISANNVVLSRSLRDGDTPSTPSRWIIRITNLMEGLKSEGPAALSNMRNRGNYWLALARNLDKVEIDKKIPLEKRPSPIPPINARLKKLSVTQIKDLIRDPYKIYASVILKLKKLEPLGKQADAIERGNIIHTILEEFIKQTKNELPDDASNLFIKITDEVLKKEVPWPAAQRLWQNASYFIFLYKSRN
;
A
#
# COMPACT_ATOMS: atom_id res chain seq x y z
N LEU A 1 -30.51 -2.95 -24.08
CA LEU A 1 -30.42 -3.79 -22.87
C LEU A 1 -29.31 -3.31 -21.93
N ASP A 2 -28.27 -2.64 -22.44
CA ASP A 2 -27.10 -2.22 -21.67
C ASP A 2 -27.28 -0.85 -21.00
N HIS A 3 -28.30 -0.09 -21.39
CA HIS A 3 -28.61 1.20 -20.78
C HIS A 3 -29.18 1.02 -19.36
N PRO A 4 -28.77 1.80 -18.37
CA PRO A 4 -29.27 1.68 -16.98
C PRO A 4 -30.79 1.77 -16.86
N GLN A 5 -31.42 2.61 -17.68
CA GLN A 5 -32.86 2.81 -17.69
C GLN A 5 -33.65 1.73 -18.46
N ALA A 6 -32.98 0.74 -19.09
CA ALA A 6 -33.68 -0.36 -19.75
C ALA A 6 -34.59 -1.16 -18.79
N GLY A 7 -34.31 -1.13 -17.50
CA GLY A 7 -35.17 -1.70 -16.46
C GLY A 7 -36.52 -0.98 -16.35
N PHE A 8 -36.51 0.34 -16.45
CA PHE A 8 -37.76 1.14 -16.46
C PHE A 8 -38.61 0.86 -17.68
N ALA A 9 -37.99 0.74 -18.87
CA ALA A 9 -38.74 0.39 -20.07
C ALA A 9 -39.41 -0.99 -19.94
N LYS A 10 -38.72 -1.98 -19.33
CA LYS A 10 -39.34 -3.29 -19.03
C LYS A 10 -40.47 -3.17 -18.02
N LEU A 11 -40.28 -2.36 -16.96
CA LEU A 11 -41.32 -2.12 -15.95
C LEU A 11 -42.55 -1.44 -16.57
N PHE A 12 -42.36 -0.43 -17.38
CA PHE A 12 -43.47 0.25 -18.08
C PHE A 12 -44.24 -0.69 -18.99
N ASN A 13 -43.50 -1.53 -19.78
CA ASN A 13 -44.14 -2.55 -20.60
C ASN A 13 -44.88 -3.59 -19.74
N PHE A 14 -44.36 -3.99 -18.60
CA PHE A 14 -45.01 -4.92 -17.67
C PHE A 14 -46.27 -4.31 -17.06
N LEU A 15 -46.23 -3.03 -16.73
CA LEU A 15 -47.38 -2.28 -16.17
C LEU A 15 -48.35 -1.78 -17.25
N ASN A 16 -48.03 -1.97 -18.53
CA ASN A 16 -48.79 -1.47 -19.66
C ASN A 16 -48.97 0.08 -19.65
N ILE A 17 -47.90 0.79 -19.23
CA ILE A 17 -47.85 2.25 -19.17
C ILE A 17 -47.05 2.77 -20.36
N ASP A 18 -47.59 3.73 -21.13
CA ASP A 18 -46.79 4.42 -22.15
C ASP A 18 -45.85 5.43 -21.48
N PHE A 19 -44.65 5.57 -22.05
CA PHE A 19 -43.66 6.51 -21.51
C PHE A 19 -44.17 7.97 -21.50
N ASN A 20 -45.03 8.31 -22.44
CA ASN A 20 -45.66 9.63 -22.53
C ASN A 20 -46.74 9.88 -21.47
N ASP A 21 -47.24 8.84 -20.80
CA ASP A 21 -48.18 8.94 -19.70
C ASP A 21 -47.53 9.25 -18.36
N VAL A 22 -46.18 9.31 -18.31
CA VAL A 22 -45.44 9.65 -17.11
C VAL A 22 -45.23 11.15 -17.02
N ASP A 23 -45.89 11.78 -16.06
CA ASP A 23 -45.74 13.21 -15.81
C ASP A 23 -44.32 13.58 -15.33
N GLU A 24 -43.83 14.72 -15.81
CA GLU A 24 -42.57 15.28 -15.28
C GLU A 24 -42.79 15.78 -13.84
N TRP A 25 -42.07 15.17 -12.89
CA TRP A 25 -42.14 15.54 -11.47
C TRP A 25 -41.76 17.00 -11.22
N HIS A 26 -40.82 17.55 -11.99
CA HIS A 26 -40.35 18.91 -11.83
C HIS A 26 -39.96 19.52 -13.17
N LYS A 27 -40.59 20.63 -13.55
CA LYS A 27 -40.21 21.42 -14.74
C LYS A 27 -38.98 22.28 -14.45
N THR A 28 -37.81 21.65 -14.29
CA THR A 28 -36.55 22.37 -14.17
C THR A 28 -35.99 22.70 -15.54
N ASN A 29 -35.41 23.91 -15.67
CA ASN A 29 -34.60 24.23 -16.85
C ASN A 29 -33.41 23.27 -16.90
N ILE A 30 -33.36 22.40 -17.92
CA ILE A 30 -32.26 21.51 -18.16
C ILE A 30 -30.97 22.34 -18.33
N ARG A 31 -30.02 22.16 -17.41
CA ARG A 31 -28.73 22.85 -17.50
C ARG A 31 -27.92 22.32 -18.68
N ASN A 32 -27.20 23.21 -19.38
CA ASN A 32 -26.26 22.84 -20.44
C ASN A 32 -26.85 21.98 -21.58
N VAL A 33 -28.03 22.31 -22.07
CA VAL A 33 -28.75 21.58 -23.13
C VAL A 33 -27.85 21.27 -24.33
N ASP A 34 -27.06 22.25 -24.78
CA ASP A 34 -26.20 22.11 -25.96
C ASP A 34 -25.08 21.11 -25.71
N ARG A 35 -24.49 21.12 -24.50
CA ARG A 35 -23.51 20.12 -24.08
C ARG A 35 -24.10 18.72 -24.00
N ASN A 36 -25.29 18.61 -23.41
CA ASN A 36 -25.98 17.32 -23.31
C ASN A 36 -26.28 16.72 -24.67
N LYS A 37 -26.65 17.54 -25.68
CA LYS A 37 -26.83 17.08 -27.07
C LYS A 37 -25.52 16.56 -27.66
N LEU A 38 -24.42 17.29 -27.49
CA LEU A 38 -23.08 16.88 -27.95
C LEU A 38 -22.67 15.54 -27.33
N ILE A 39 -22.75 15.42 -26.02
CA ILE A 39 -22.32 14.21 -25.29
C ILE A 39 -23.22 13.02 -25.59
N SER A 40 -24.56 13.24 -25.64
CA SER A 40 -25.51 12.18 -26.00
C SER A 40 -25.23 11.62 -27.41
N LEU A 41 -24.91 12.49 -28.38
CA LEU A 41 -24.54 12.05 -29.72
C LEU A 41 -23.18 11.33 -29.72
N ALA A 42 -22.18 11.86 -29.02
CA ALA A 42 -20.84 11.25 -28.94
C ALA A 42 -20.87 9.83 -28.35
N LEU A 43 -21.67 9.61 -27.31
CA LEU A 43 -21.72 8.33 -26.57
C LEU A 43 -22.68 7.30 -27.19
N ARG A 44 -23.31 7.56 -28.33
CA ARG A 44 -24.16 6.58 -29.00
C ARG A 44 -23.41 5.28 -29.29
N PRO A 45 -24.00 4.09 -29.06
CA PRO A 45 -23.30 2.82 -29.25
C PRO A 45 -22.87 2.60 -30.69
N ALA A 46 -21.85 1.75 -30.89
CA ALA A 46 -21.20 1.50 -32.18
C ALA A 46 -22.16 1.17 -33.35
N PRO A 47 -23.24 0.38 -33.17
CA PRO A 47 -24.15 0.05 -34.26
C PRO A 47 -24.91 1.22 -34.90
N ILE A 48 -24.98 2.35 -34.20
CA ILE A 48 -25.71 3.54 -34.65
C ILE A 48 -24.80 4.78 -34.79
N THR A 49 -23.50 4.57 -35.00
CA THR A 49 -22.52 5.67 -35.16
C THR A 49 -22.73 6.46 -36.45
N ASN A 50 -23.42 5.88 -37.47
CA ASN A 50 -23.86 6.62 -38.65
C ASN A 50 -24.65 7.88 -38.34
N GLN A 51 -25.31 7.94 -37.20
CA GLN A 51 -26.00 9.13 -36.68
C GLN A 51 -25.07 10.32 -36.43
N TRP A 52 -23.76 10.10 -36.30
CA TRP A 52 -22.80 11.22 -36.23
C TRP A 52 -22.76 12.01 -37.52
N LEU A 53 -22.91 11.35 -38.66
CA LEU A 53 -22.96 12.02 -39.99
C LEU A 53 -24.29 12.75 -40.17
N GLU A 54 -25.37 12.16 -39.68
CA GLU A 54 -26.73 12.69 -39.83
C GLU A 54 -26.98 13.91 -38.89
N TYR A 55 -26.70 13.76 -37.60
CA TYR A 55 -27.00 14.79 -36.59
C TYR A 55 -25.83 15.69 -36.22
N GLY A 56 -24.59 15.28 -36.49
CA GLY A 56 -23.39 16.05 -36.17
C GLY A 56 -23.40 17.46 -36.77
N PRO A 57 -23.73 17.65 -38.06
CA PRO A 57 -23.79 18.99 -38.66
C PRO A 57 -24.69 19.98 -37.92
N SER A 58 -25.78 19.51 -37.31
CA SER A 58 -26.69 20.35 -36.56
C SER A 58 -26.12 20.90 -35.24
N LEU A 59 -25.04 20.30 -34.73
CA LEU A 59 -24.39 20.75 -33.52
C LEU A 59 -23.44 21.94 -33.74
N LYS A 60 -22.96 22.17 -34.97
CA LYS A 60 -21.95 23.19 -35.27
C LYS A 60 -22.25 24.56 -34.69
N PRO A 61 -23.46 25.15 -34.81
CA PRO A 61 -23.76 26.47 -34.26
C PRO A 61 -23.65 26.54 -32.74
N TYR A 62 -23.77 25.41 -32.06
CA TYR A 62 -23.84 25.31 -30.60
C TYR A 62 -22.51 24.83 -29.96
N LEU A 63 -21.49 24.40 -30.74
CA LEU A 63 -20.28 23.81 -30.22
C LEU A 63 -19.53 24.72 -29.23
N ASN A 64 -19.38 25.99 -29.58
CA ASN A 64 -18.71 26.94 -28.69
C ASN A 64 -19.41 27.05 -27.34
N LYS A 65 -20.74 27.13 -27.34
CA LYS A 65 -21.56 27.21 -26.12
C LYS A 65 -21.52 25.87 -25.35
N ALA A 66 -21.57 24.74 -26.05
CA ALA A 66 -21.50 23.42 -25.46
C ALA A 66 -20.16 23.17 -24.74
N THR A 67 -19.08 23.76 -25.26
CA THR A 67 -17.70 23.50 -24.78
C THR A 67 -17.06 24.64 -24.00
N GLN A 68 -17.73 25.82 -23.87
CA GLN A 68 -17.12 27.02 -23.28
C GLN A 68 -16.53 26.79 -21.87
N ASN A 69 -17.16 25.96 -21.07
CA ASN A 69 -16.77 25.63 -19.69
C ASN A 69 -16.25 24.18 -19.57
N LEU A 70 -15.77 23.60 -20.66
CA LEU A 70 -15.04 22.32 -20.66
C LEU A 70 -13.55 22.58 -20.77
N GLU A 71 -12.77 21.99 -19.90
CA GLU A 71 -11.30 22.00 -19.91
C GLU A 71 -10.83 20.57 -20.20
N LEU A 72 -9.78 20.40 -21.05
CA LEU A 72 -9.19 19.08 -21.31
C LEU A 72 -7.71 19.13 -20.93
N ILE A 73 -7.36 18.34 -19.92
CA ILE A 73 -6.00 18.20 -19.39
C ILE A 73 -5.43 16.85 -19.85
N GLU A 74 -4.34 16.90 -20.60
CA GLU A 74 -3.57 15.73 -21.04
C GLU A 74 -2.16 15.85 -20.47
N ALA A 75 -1.95 15.32 -19.26
CA ALA A 75 -0.70 15.40 -18.51
C ALA A 75 0.27 14.28 -18.95
N ASP A 76 1.57 14.53 -18.94
CA ASP A 76 2.57 13.54 -19.37
C ASP A 76 2.57 12.30 -18.46
N THR A 77 2.34 12.49 -17.15
CA THR A 77 2.36 11.44 -16.14
C THR A 77 1.20 11.58 -15.15
N ILE A 78 0.87 10.49 -14.44
CA ILE A 78 -0.12 10.51 -13.35
C ILE A 78 0.29 11.47 -12.20
N LYS A 79 1.61 11.69 -11.99
CA LYS A 79 2.12 12.66 -11.00
C LYS A 79 1.74 14.07 -11.40
N GLU A 80 1.97 14.43 -12.65
CA GLU A 80 1.64 15.74 -13.20
C GLU A 80 0.12 15.96 -13.26
N GLU A 81 -0.63 14.94 -13.66
CA GLU A 81 -2.10 14.96 -13.62
C GLU A 81 -2.61 15.27 -12.20
N ALA A 82 -2.12 14.56 -11.20
CA ALA A 82 -2.51 14.75 -9.81
C ALA A 82 -2.16 16.17 -9.29
N LEU A 83 -0.99 16.69 -9.63
CA LEU A 83 -0.60 18.04 -9.24
C LEU A 83 -1.46 19.10 -9.94
N THR A 84 -1.78 18.90 -11.21
CA THR A 84 -2.63 19.81 -12.00
C THR A 84 -4.06 19.84 -11.43
N ILE A 85 -4.64 18.68 -11.11
CA ILE A 85 -5.95 18.58 -10.47
C ILE A 85 -5.92 19.29 -9.10
N ALA A 86 -4.92 19.02 -8.27
CA ALA A 86 -4.79 19.65 -6.95
C ALA A 86 -4.67 21.18 -7.05
N THR A 87 -3.91 21.69 -8.03
CA THR A 87 -3.80 23.13 -8.31
C THR A 87 -5.15 23.74 -8.70
N ARG A 88 -5.92 23.03 -9.55
CA ARG A 88 -7.26 23.48 -9.97
C ARG A 88 -8.27 23.47 -8.83
N LEU A 89 -8.22 22.44 -7.95
CA LEU A 89 -9.03 22.34 -6.75
C LEU A 89 -8.69 23.45 -5.74
N ARG A 90 -7.42 23.71 -5.50
CA ARG A 90 -6.96 24.79 -4.65
C ARG A 90 -7.48 26.14 -5.13
N TYR A 91 -7.38 26.43 -6.42
CA TYR A 91 -7.92 27.64 -7.00
C TYR A 91 -9.44 27.77 -6.78
N ALA A 92 -10.19 26.67 -6.93
CA ALA A 92 -11.63 26.67 -6.65
C ALA A 92 -11.92 27.04 -5.18
N THR A 93 -11.14 26.49 -4.24
CA THR A 93 -11.25 26.84 -2.81
C THR A 93 -10.97 28.32 -2.55
N GLU A 94 -9.93 28.89 -3.17
CA GLU A 94 -9.61 30.32 -3.07
C GLU A 94 -10.72 31.22 -3.63
N GLN A 95 -11.52 30.73 -4.59
CA GLN A 95 -12.70 31.41 -5.14
C GLN A 95 -13.99 31.10 -4.36
N GLY A 96 -13.95 30.33 -3.28
CA GLY A 96 -15.13 29.92 -2.53
C GLY A 96 -16.08 28.98 -3.29
N GLN A 97 -15.61 28.29 -4.33
CA GLN A 97 -16.39 27.38 -5.14
C GLN A 97 -16.36 25.97 -4.56
N GLU A 98 -17.53 25.32 -4.57
CA GLU A 98 -17.61 23.90 -4.28
C GLU A 98 -17.07 23.08 -5.47
N ALA A 99 -16.06 22.24 -5.22
CA ALA A 99 -15.41 21.44 -6.24
C ALA A 99 -15.36 19.96 -5.87
N VAL A 100 -15.48 19.11 -6.89
CA VAL A 100 -15.38 17.66 -6.70
C VAL A 100 -14.46 17.03 -7.73
N LEU A 101 -13.60 16.13 -7.25
CA LEU A 101 -12.88 15.17 -8.08
C LEU A 101 -13.65 13.85 -8.11
N ILE A 102 -14.05 13.41 -9.30
CA ILE A 102 -14.68 12.11 -9.53
C ILE A 102 -13.66 11.21 -10.23
N SER A 103 -13.25 10.13 -9.57
CA SER A 103 -12.34 9.16 -10.17
C SER A 103 -12.45 7.78 -9.52
N PRO A 104 -12.54 6.71 -10.29
CA PRO A 104 -12.43 5.34 -9.77
C PRO A 104 -10.98 4.94 -9.44
N SER A 105 -9.97 5.74 -9.85
CA SER A 105 -8.55 5.48 -9.60
C SER A 105 -8.09 5.92 -8.21
N ARG A 106 -7.96 4.97 -7.29
CA ARG A 106 -7.41 5.23 -5.95
C ARG A 106 -5.98 5.76 -5.96
N ASN A 107 -5.17 5.33 -6.94
CA ASN A 107 -3.81 5.83 -7.09
C ASN A 107 -3.81 7.34 -7.38
N LEU A 108 -4.68 7.80 -8.28
CA LEU A 108 -4.81 9.21 -8.61
C LEU A 108 -5.34 10.01 -7.40
N THR A 109 -6.44 9.57 -6.78
CA THR A 109 -7.06 10.31 -5.66
C THR A 109 -6.12 10.47 -4.47
N ARG A 110 -5.33 9.43 -4.12
CA ARG A 110 -4.31 9.52 -3.06
C ARG A 110 -3.22 10.53 -3.39
N ARG A 111 -2.77 10.60 -4.65
CA ARG A 111 -1.77 11.58 -5.09
C ARG A 111 -2.32 13.00 -5.06
N VAL A 112 -3.59 13.19 -5.43
CA VAL A 112 -4.26 14.50 -5.33
C VAL A 112 -4.36 14.92 -3.87
N ASN A 113 -4.79 14.04 -2.96
CA ASN A 113 -4.84 14.31 -1.53
C ASN A 113 -3.46 14.68 -0.96
N ALA A 114 -2.40 13.95 -1.34
CA ALA A 114 -1.04 14.26 -0.92
C ALA A 114 -0.55 15.64 -1.42
N ASN A 115 -0.99 16.07 -2.61
CA ASN A 115 -0.68 17.41 -3.10
C ASN A 115 -1.49 18.50 -2.37
N LEU A 116 -2.76 18.27 -2.08
CA LEU A 116 -3.62 19.19 -1.31
C LEU A 116 -3.11 19.39 0.12
N SER A 117 -2.62 18.32 0.76
CA SER A 117 -2.04 18.38 2.11
C SER A 117 -0.81 19.30 2.19
N ARG A 118 -0.09 19.56 1.09
CA ARG A 118 1.01 20.55 1.05
C ARG A 118 0.53 21.98 1.30
N TRP A 119 -0.75 22.23 1.15
CA TRP A 119 -1.42 23.52 1.35
C TRP A 119 -2.40 23.50 2.50
N ASP A 120 -2.27 22.51 3.40
CA ASP A 120 -3.16 22.30 4.54
C ASP A 120 -4.64 22.17 4.15
N ILE A 121 -4.90 21.67 2.93
CA ILE A 121 -6.25 21.40 2.44
C ILE A 121 -6.51 19.90 2.59
N GLU A 122 -7.52 19.55 3.38
CA GLU A 122 -8.04 18.20 3.52
C GLU A 122 -9.34 18.08 2.73
N ALA A 123 -9.39 17.22 1.73
CA ALA A 123 -10.59 16.94 0.97
C ALA A 123 -11.46 15.89 1.68
N ASP A 124 -12.80 16.03 1.54
CA ASP A 124 -13.75 15.01 1.96
C ASP A 124 -13.73 13.84 0.94
N ASP A 125 -12.99 12.76 1.28
CA ASP A 125 -12.89 11.56 0.45
C ASP A 125 -14.00 10.57 0.84
N SER A 126 -15.05 10.47 0.01
CA SER A 126 -16.19 9.58 0.23
C SER A 126 -15.82 8.10 0.35
N ALA A 127 -14.72 7.72 -0.24
CA ALA A 127 -14.28 6.35 -0.24
C ALA A 127 -13.44 5.96 0.99
N GLY A 128 -12.93 6.96 1.74
CA GLY A 128 -12.16 6.73 2.96
C GLY A 128 -10.83 6.00 2.76
N THR A 129 -10.20 5.64 3.85
CA THR A 129 -8.97 4.83 3.86
C THR A 129 -9.29 3.41 4.28
N PRO A 130 -8.85 2.38 3.53
CA PRO A 130 -9.02 0.99 3.95
C PRO A 130 -8.42 0.75 5.32
N LEU A 131 -9.20 0.11 6.21
CA LEU A 131 -8.79 -0.14 7.60
C LEU A 131 -7.47 -0.89 7.69
N GLN A 132 -7.18 -1.80 6.75
CA GLN A 132 -5.92 -2.54 6.68
C GLN A 132 -4.67 -1.65 6.50
N LEU A 133 -4.82 -0.42 6.00
CA LEU A 133 -3.73 0.55 5.80
C LEU A 133 -3.64 1.57 6.94
N SER A 134 -4.60 1.57 7.86
CA SER A 134 -4.56 2.41 9.05
C SER A 134 -3.49 1.91 10.04
N THR A 135 -3.08 2.78 10.96
CA THR A 135 -2.13 2.41 12.01
C THR A 135 -2.61 1.18 12.80
N THR A 136 -3.88 1.16 13.23
CA THR A 136 -4.45 0.02 13.97
C THR A 136 -4.55 -1.24 13.10
N GLY A 137 -4.97 -1.12 11.83
CA GLY A 137 -5.07 -2.27 10.94
C GLY A 137 -3.72 -2.92 10.63
N ILE A 138 -2.65 -2.12 10.45
CA ILE A 138 -1.27 -2.62 10.29
C ILE A 138 -0.84 -3.36 11.57
N PHE A 139 -1.12 -2.78 12.74
CA PHE A 139 -0.79 -3.37 14.03
C PHE A 139 -1.44 -4.75 14.22
N LEU A 140 -2.76 -4.84 14.04
CA LEU A 140 -3.52 -6.08 14.16
C LEU A 140 -3.03 -7.17 13.20
N ARG A 141 -2.75 -6.80 11.95
CA ARG A 141 -2.21 -7.72 10.96
C ARG A 141 -0.82 -8.23 11.32
N SER A 142 0.03 -7.35 11.86
CA SER A 142 1.38 -7.72 12.29
C SER A 142 1.34 -8.67 13.50
N ILE A 143 0.41 -8.48 14.42
CA ILE A 143 0.17 -9.42 15.54
C ILE A 143 -0.29 -10.78 15.01
N ALA A 144 -1.29 -10.78 14.13
CA ALA A 144 -1.84 -12.02 13.58
C ALA A 144 -0.81 -12.85 12.82
N GLN A 145 0.19 -12.23 12.17
CA GLN A 145 1.30 -12.92 11.52
C GLN A 145 2.18 -13.72 12.49
N CYS A 146 2.19 -13.36 13.77
CA CYS A 146 2.93 -14.08 14.80
C CYS A 146 2.20 -15.36 15.29
N PHE A 147 0.95 -15.58 14.89
CA PHE A 147 0.18 -16.75 15.33
C PHE A 147 0.61 -18.03 14.63
N GLY A 148 0.93 -19.07 15.41
CA GLY A 148 1.23 -20.40 14.91
C GLY A 148 2.54 -20.55 14.12
N ASN A 149 3.40 -19.55 14.14
CA ASN A 149 4.65 -19.51 13.38
C ASN A 149 5.84 -19.12 14.27
N SER A 150 7.03 -19.58 13.89
CA SER A 150 8.27 -18.99 14.41
C SER A 150 8.36 -17.52 13.97
N ILE A 151 8.53 -16.62 14.92
CA ILE A 151 8.49 -15.18 14.68
C ILE A 151 9.79 -14.74 14.00
N LEU A 152 9.66 -14.19 12.81
CA LEU A 152 10.79 -13.67 12.05
C LEU A 152 11.33 -12.39 12.71
N THR A 153 12.65 -12.26 12.75
CA THR A 153 13.35 -11.11 13.36
C THR A 153 12.88 -9.76 12.82
N HIS A 154 12.62 -9.69 11.51
CA HIS A 154 12.14 -8.43 10.90
C HIS A 154 10.70 -8.09 11.25
N ASP A 155 9.81 -9.09 11.36
CA ASP A 155 8.41 -8.89 11.75
C ASP A 155 8.32 -8.46 13.23
N PHE A 156 9.10 -9.12 14.09
CA PHE A 156 9.21 -8.78 15.50
C PHE A 156 9.68 -7.34 15.69
N LEU A 157 10.79 -6.97 15.02
CA LEU A 157 11.32 -5.61 15.13
C LEU A 157 10.36 -4.56 14.59
N ALA A 158 9.67 -4.85 13.46
CA ALA A 158 8.65 -3.96 12.91
C ALA A 158 7.50 -3.75 13.90
N LEU A 159 7.06 -4.82 14.58
CA LEU A 159 6.01 -4.76 15.58
C LEU A 159 6.45 -4.00 16.83
N LEU A 160 7.67 -4.22 17.33
CA LEU A 160 8.20 -3.47 18.48
C LEU A 160 8.35 -1.97 18.19
N LYS A 161 8.73 -1.59 16.97
CA LYS A 161 8.83 -0.18 16.55
C LYS A 161 7.49 0.44 16.19
N HIS A 162 6.42 -0.35 16.13
CA HIS A 162 5.10 0.14 15.75
C HIS A 162 4.59 1.21 16.75
N PRO A 163 3.95 2.32 16.28
CA PRO A 163 3.49 3.39 17.15
C PRO A 163 2.56 2.95 18.28
N LEU A 164 1.78 1.89 18.07
CA LEU A 164 0.85 1.37 19.06
C LEU A 164 1.48 0.34 20.03
N THR A 165 2.68 -0.16 19.77
CA THR A 165 3.37 -1.02 20.74
C THR A 165 3.89 -0.14 21.88
N HIS A 166 3.59 -0.54 23.11
CA HIS A 166 3.97 0.22 24.29
C HIS A 166 3.60 1.71 24.16
N SER A 167 2.36 1.97 23.73
CA SER A 167 1.85 3.33 23.51
C SER A 167 1.50 4.06 24.82
N ALA A 168 1.44 3.32 25.92
CA ALA A 168 1.34 3.84 27.27
C ALA A 168 2.61 4.60 27.71
N ASN A 169 2.64 5.03 28.96
CA ASN A 169 3.79 5.70 29.54
C ASN A 169 5.08 4.85 29.47
N GLY A 170 6.23 5.50 29.32
CA GLY A 170 7.53 4.79 29.28
C GLY A 170 8.02 4.38 27.89
N ARG A 171 7.34 4.78 26.81
CA ARG A 171 7.72 4.45 25.43
C ARG A 171 9.17 4.79 25.06
N ASN A 172 9.74 5.87 25.63
CA ASN A 172 11.13 6.23 25.34
C ASN A 172 12.10 5.14 25.81
N LEU A 173 11.87 4.56 26.98
CA LEU A 173 12.68 3.46 27.51
C LEU A 173 12.52 2.21 26.66
N HIS A 174 11.29 1.87 26.25
CA HIS A 174 11.02 0.80 25.31
C HIS A 174 11.81 0.97 24.01
N ASN A 175 11.78 2.16 23.39
CA ASN A 175 12.51 2.43 22.16
C ASN A 175 14.03 2.28 22.33
N LEU A 176 14.60 2.70 23.47
CA LEU A 176 16.02 2.49 23.77
C LEU A 176 16.36 1.00 23.86
N MET A 177 15.56 0.21 24.56
CA MET A 177 15.75 -1.25 24.65
C MET A 177 15.64 -1.92 23.28
N VAL A 178 14.68 -1.50 22.45
CA VAL A 178 14.55 -1.99 21.06
C VAL A 178 15.79 -1.66 20.23
N MET A 179 16.34 -0.44 20.36
CA MET A 179 17.58 -0.07 19.68
C MET A 179 18.77 -0.90 20.17
N GLU A 180 18.86 -1.16 21.46
CA GLU A 180 19.94 -1.99 22.03
C GLU A 180 19.89 -3.43 21.51
N ILE A 181 18.72 -4.08 21.46
CA ILE A 181 18.62 -5.44 20.93
C ILE A 181 18.80 -5.49 19.41
N GLU A 182 18.42 -4.43 18.69
CA GLU A 182 18.56 -4.38 17.24
C GLU A 182 20.02 -4.48 16.79
N VAL A 183 20.94 -3.74 17.41
CA VAL A 183 22.36 -3.67 17.02
C VAL A 183 23.29 -4.37 17.99
N GLY A 184 22.75 -4.86 19.09
CA GLY A 184 23.51 -5.44 20.19
C GLY A 184 23.99 -6.87 19.92
N GLN A 185 24.93 -7.27 20.77
CA GLN A 185 25.44 -8.65 20.84
C GLN A 185 25.58 -9.09 22.30
N PHE A 186 25.36 -10.37 22.55
CA PHE A 186 25.59 -11.00 23.82
C PHE A 186 26.53 -12.18 23.67
N ASN A 187 27.64 -12.23 24.41
CA ASN A 187 28.68 -13.25 24.34
C ASN A 187 29.15 -13.54 22.90
N GLY A 188 29.30 -12.49 22.08
CA GLY A 188 29.74 -12.61 20.70
C GLY A 188 28.59 -12.92 19.69
N THR A 189 27.43 -13.37 20.15
CA THR A 189 26.28 -13.65 19.31
C THR A 189 25.45 -12.37 19.12
N LYS A 190 25.13 -12.02 17.88
CA LYS A 190 24.28 -10.88 17.55
C LYS A 190 22.83 -11.25 17.79
N MET A 191 22.06 -10.29 18.38
CA MET A 191 20.70 -10.56 18.78
C MET A 191 19.72 -10.48 17.61
N LEU A 192 19.64 -9.34 16.90
CA LEU A 192 18.73 -9.18 15.78
C LEU A 192 19.47 -8.94 14.45
N ARG A 193 20.21 -7.82 14.32
CA ARG A 193 20.99 -7.57 13.09
C ARG A 193 22.23 -8.44 13.02
N GLY A 194 22.34 -9.19 11.95
CA GLY A 194 23.40 -10.20 11.77
C GLY A 194 23.23 -11.43 12.68
N GLY A 195 22.11 -11.51 13.41
CA GLY A 195 21.69 -12.65 14.23
C GLY A 195 20.78 -13.63 13.47
N PRO A 196 20.19 -14.59 14.20
CA PRO A 196 19.31 -15.60 13.62
C PRO A 196 18.08 -14.97 12.94
N PRO A 197 17.47 -15.66 11.95
CA PRO A 197 16.28 -15.16 11.26
C PRO A 197 15.01 -15.22 12.11
N PHE A 198 15.02 -15.99 13.17
CA PHE A 198 13.93 -16.16 14.14
C PHE A 198 14.33 -15.61 15.50
N ILE A 199 13.35 -15.16 16.27
CA ILE A 199 13.61 -14.63 17.62
C ILE A 199 13.97 -15.76 18.57
N ASP A 200 15.09 -15.56 19.25
CA ASP A 200 15.58 -16.40 20.34
C ASP A 200 15.35 -15.68 21.69
N PHE A 201 14.28 -16.06 22.38
CA PHE A 201 13.95 -15.46 23.69
C PHE A 201 14.91 -15.88 24.79
N GLU A 202 15.62 -17.00 24.66
CA GLU A 202 16.66 -17.41 25.61
C GLU A 202 17.86 -16.47 25.51
N LEU A 203 18.32 -16.18 24.30
CA LEU A 203 19.38 -15.21 24.05
C LEU A 203 19.03 -13.82 24.59
N LEU A 204 17.80 -13.34 24.35
CA LEU A 204 17.33 -12.05 24.86
C LEU A 204 17.22 -12.03 26.39
N SER A 205 16.77 -13.11 27.02
CA SER A 205 16.70 -13.25 28.47
C SER A 205 18.09 -13.22 29.10
N ASN A 206 19.06 -13.90 28.50
CA ASN A 206 20.45 -13.90 28.95
C ASN A 206 21.10 -12.51 28.82
N TRP A 207 20.75 -11.73 27.80
CA TRP A 207 21.19 -10.34 27.67
C TRP A 207 20.66 -9.44 28.79
N ALA A 208 19.43 -9.68 29.25
CA ALA A 208 18.75 -8.86 30.24
C ALA A 208 19.24 -9.07 31.69
N THR A 209 19.98 -10.16 31.99
CA THR A 209 20.26 -10.67 33.36
C THR A 209 20.86 -9.67 34.36
N LYS A 210 21.43 -8.57 33.92
CA LYS A 210 22.13 -7.57 34.78
C LYS A 210 21.33 -6.27 35.01
N ASP A 211 20.12 -6.16 34.46
CA ASP A 211 19.35 -4.92 34.45
C ASP A 211 17.88 -5.26 34.74
N THR A 212 17.36 -4.76 35.85
CA THR A 212 16.01 -5.07 36.31
C THR A 212 14.94 -4.66 35.29
N ASP A 213 15.09 -3.49 34.68
CA ASP A 213 14.12 -2.97 33.71
C ASP A 213 14.12 -3.83 32.44
N LYS A 214 15.29 -4.29 32.00
CA LYS A 214 15.43 -5.21 30.87
C LYS A 214 14.81 -6.57 31.16
N ILE A 215 15.00 -7.10 32.37
CA ILE A 215 14.40 -8.37 32.81
C ILE A 215 12.87 -8.27 32.75
N VAL A 216 12.28 -7.22 33.31
CA VAL A 216 10.83 -6.99 33.31
C VAL A 216 10.31 -6.87 31.87
N TRP A 217 11.00 -6.10 31.03
CA TRP A 217 10.63 -5.88 29.64
C TRP A 217 10.71 -7.15 28.80
N ILE A 218 11.80 -7.94 28.88
CA ILE A 218 11.93 -9.21 28.16
C ILE A 218 10.94 -10.24 28.65
N LYS A 219 10.67 -10.31 29.96
CA LYS A 219 9.65 -11.19 30.52
C LYS A 219 8.27 -10.86 29.96
N TRP A 220 7.94 -9.56 29.89
CA TRP A 220 6.69 -9.09 29.27
C TRP A 220 6.58 -9.55 27.80
N LEU A 221 7.61 -9.32 26.97
CA LEU A 221 7.63 -9.77 25.59
C LEU A 221 7.54 -11.30 25.47
N SER A 222 8.29 -12.03 26.28
CA SER A 222 8.26 -13.50 26.25
C SER A 222 6.89 -14.05 26.60
N THR A 223 6.22 -13.47 27.59
CA THR A 223 4.88 -13.86 28.00
C THR A 223 3.84 -13.64 26.90
N ILE A 224 4.04 -12.60 26.07
CA ILE A 224 3.16 -12.32 24.92
C ILE A 224 3.45 -13.28 23.77
N PHE A 225 4.71 -13.33 23.31
CA PHE A 225 5.06 -13.92 22.03
C PHE A 225 5.30 -15.44 22.04
N GLN A 226 5.81 -16.01 23.13
CA GLN A 226 6.09 -17.45 23.17
C GLN A 226 4.83 -18.30 23.02
N PRO A 227 3.70 -18.02 23.69
CA PRO A 227 2.48 -18.82 23.52
C PRO A 227 1.90 -18.76 22.10
N LEU A 228 2.05 -17.60 21.41
CA LEU A 228 1.48 -17.39 20.08
C LEU A 228 2.05 -18.34 19.03
N GLN A 229 3.29 -18.81 19.21
CA GLN A 229 3.95 -19.69 18.23
C GLN A 229 3.33 -21.12 18.17
N TYR A 230 2.62 -21.53 19.20
CA TYR A 230 2.10 -22.90 19.32
C TYR A 230 0.62 -23.02 18.95
N VAL A 231 -0.05 -21.90 18.68
CA VAL A 231 -1.47 -21.90 18.31
C VAL A 231 -1.63 -22.37 16.87
N LYS A 232 -2.47 -23.39 16.63
CA LYS A 232 -2.61 -23.98 15.29
C LYS A 232 -4.02 -23.79 14.71
N GLU A 233 -5.04 -24.21 15.44
CA GLU A 233 -6.44 -24.19 15.00
C GLU A 233 -7.34 -23.77 16.16
N MET A 234 -8.28 -22.88 15.90
CA MET A 234 -9.25 -22.36 16.87
C MET A 234 -10.51 -21.92 16.15
N GLU A 235 -11.60 -21.74 16.90
CA GLU A 235 -12.80 -21.06 16.39
C GLU A 235 -12.54 -19.56 16.16
N LEU A 236 -13.33 -18.95 15.28
CA LEU A 236 -13.16 -17.53 14.95
C LEU A 236 -13.27 -16.62 16.19
N SER A 237 -14.20 -16.92 17.10
CA SER A 237 -14.35 -16.20 18.37
C SER A 237 -13.06 -16.18 19.20
N ASP A 238 -12.39 -17.33 19.29
CA ASP A 238 -11.15 -17.47 20.07
C ASP A 238 -9.98 -16.75 19.40
N TRP A 239 -9.87 -16.81 18.06
CA TRP A 239 -8.90 -16.04 17.29
C TRP A 239 -9.07 -14.53 17.50
N LEU A 240 -10.31 -14.03 17.46
CA LEU A 240 -10.61 -12.61 17.65
C LEU A 240 -10.29 -12.18 19.09
N ASN A 241 -10.64 -12.99 20.09
CA ASN A 241 -10.33 -12.73 21.49
C ASN A 241 -8.81 -12.73 21.74
N LEU A 242 -8.09 -13.70 21.17
CA LEU A 242 -6.63 -13.76 21.25
C LEU A 242 -6.00 -12.52 20.61
N LEU A 243 -6.48 -12.11 19.43
CA LEU A 243 -5.99 -10.92 18.73
C LEU A 243 -6.23 -9.65 19.54
N LYS A 244 -7.44 -9.44 20.07
CA LYS A 244 -7.80 -8.28 20.90
C LYS A 244 -6.93 -8.23 22.15
N LYS A 245 -6.89 -9.31 22.91
CA LYS A 245 -6.09 -9.41 24.14
C LYS A 245 -4.60 -9.16 23.89
N THR A 246 -4.06 -9.73 22.82
CA THR A 246 -2.65 -9.51 22.46
C THR A 246 -2.38 -8.07 22.07
N ALA A 247 -3.29 -7.43 21.31
CA ALA A 247 -3.18 -6.04 20.92
C ALA A 247 -3.22 -5.09 22.14
N GLU A 248 -4.09 -5.35 23.08
CA GLU A 248 -4.22 -4.59 24.34
C GLU A 248 -2.96 -4.71 25.19
N ILE A 249 -2.50 -5.93 25.48
CA ILE A 249 -1.30 -6.16 26.30
C ILE A 249 -0.05 -5.59 25.61
N LEU A 250 0.06 -5.69 24.30
CA LEU A 250 1.22 -5.15 23.55
C LEU A 250 1.18 -3.62 23.44
N SER A 251 -0.02 -3.03 23.45
CA SER A 251 -0.20 -1.58 23.47
C SER A 251 0.05 -0.96 24.85
N ASP A 252 -0.14 -1.73 25.90
CA ASP A 252 0.11 -1.32 27.30
C ASP A 252 1.63 -1.34 27.60
N ASN A 253 1.99 -1.19 28.86
CA ASN A 253 3.36 -1.31 29.36
C ASN A 253 3.52 -2.62 30.17
N PRO A 254 4.75 -3.00 30.58
CA PRO A 254 4.97 -4.19 31.41
C PRO A 254 4.23 -4.19 32.76
N GLU A 255 3.78 -3.04 33.24
CA GLU A 255 3.02 -2.89 34.50
C GLU A 255 1.52 -3.16 34.32
N ASN A 256 1.04 -3.29 33.06
CA ASN A 256 -0.36 -3.55 32.69
C ASN A 256 -1.36 -2.55 33.34
N ASN A 257 -1.08 -1.26 33.15
CA ASN A 257 -1.89 -0.19 33.73
C ASN A 257 -3.15 0.16 32.92
N ASN A 258 -3.46 -0.60 31.86
CA ASN A 258 -4.56 -0.37 30.90
C ASN A 258 -4.55 1.03 30.27
N ASN A 259 -3.37 1.59 30.04
CA ASN A 259 -3.17 2.92 29.45
C ASN A 259 -2.79 2.83 27.95
N GLY A 260 -2.93 1.67 27.33
CA GLY A 260 -2.65 1.46 25.91
C GLY A 260 -3.70 2.15 25.02
N THR A 261 -3.25 2.77 23.93
CA THR A 261 -4.09 3.65 23.08
C THR A 261 -4.58 2.96 21.79
N VAL A 262 -4.59 1.62 21.76
CA VAL A 262 -4.90 0.86 20.53
C VAL A 262 -6.29 1.15 19.96
N TRP A 263 -7.27 1.43 20.83
CA TRP A 263 -8.67 1.65 20.45
C TRP A 263 -9.14 3.11 20.51
N GLU A 264 -8.26 4.06 20.78
CA GLU A 264 -8.67 5.45 21.07
C GLU A 264 -8.99 6.30 19.84
N LYS A 265 -8.31 6.09 18.71
CA LYS A 265 -8.50 6.90 17.50
C LYS A 265 -9.55 6.29 16.58
N ASP A 266 -10.04 7.06 15.61
CA ASP A 266 -11.09 6.63 14.65
C ASP A 266 -10.79 5.24 14.05
N SER A 267 -9.54 5.00 13.64
CA SER A 267 -9.13 3.70 13.13
C SER A 267 -9.15 2.60 14.20
N GLY A 268 -8.90 2.95 15.46
CA GLY A 268 -8.98 2.03 16.59
C GLY A 268 -10.42 1.65 16.91
N ILE A 269 -11.29 2.66 17.02
CA ILE A 269 -12.72 2.48 17.26
C ILE A 269 -13.36 1.65 16.13
N ALA A 270 -13.05 1.96 14.88
CA ALA A 270 -13.56 1.22 13.73
C ALA A 270 -13.07 -0.23 13.70
N ALA A 271 -11.79 -0.46 14.03
CA ALA A 271 -11.24 -1.81 14.12
C ALA A 271 -11.93 -2.62 15.23
N LEU A 272 -12.10 -2.04 16.41
CA LEU A 272 -12.79 -2.69 17.53
C LEU A 272 -14.23 -3.06 17.16
N ASN A 273 -14.98 -2.13 16.60
CA ASN A 273 -16.36 -2.37 16.14
C ASN A 273 -16.43 -3.49 15.09
N THR A 274 -15.48 -3.54 14.16
CA THR A 274 -15.39 -4.60 13.15
C THR A 274 -15.14 -5.96 13.80
N LEU A 275 -14.20 -6.05 14.76
CA LEU A 275 -13.89 -7.29 15.48
C LEU A 275 -15.08 -7.75 16.33
N ASP A 276 -15.80 -6.82 16.98
CA ASP A 276 -16.99 -7.15 17.79
C ASP A 276 -18.16 -7.63 16.92
N GLN A 277 -18.39 -7.03 15.76
CA GLN A 277 -19.39 -7.51 14.80
C GLN A 277 -19.07 -8.93 14.31
N LEU A 278 -17.80 -9.21 14.01
CA LEU A 278 -17.35 -10.55 13.63
C LEU A 278 -17.53 -11.57 14.77
N ALA A 279 -17.19 -11.19 15.99
CA ALA A 279 -17.37 -12.04 17.17
C ALA A 279 -18.85 -12.43 17.36
N ASN A 280 -19.77 -11.48 17.18
CA ASN A 280 -21.22 -11.72 17.27
C ASN A 280 -21.75 -12.66 16.18
N GLN A 281 -21.05 -12.80 15.05
CA GLN A 281 -21.45 -13.65 13.93
C GLN A 281 -20.62 -14.94 13.82
N SER A 282 -19.71 -15.19 14.76
CA SER A 282 -18.72 -16.27 14.70
C SER A 282 -19.30 -17.69 14.86
N ALA A 283 -20.53 -17.85 15.35
CA ALA A 283 -21.14 -19.14 15.69
C ALA A 283 -21.16 -20.18 14.54
N SER A 284 -21.05 -19.75 13.29
CA SER A 284 -21.11 -20.63 12.11
C SER A 284 -19.76 -20.81 11.41
N SER A 285 -18.66 -20.30 11.97
CA SER A 285 -17.37 -20.24 11.26
C SER A 285 -16.61 -21.57 11.23
N GLY A 286 -16.83 -22.45 12.20
CA GLY A 286 -16.02 -23.65 12.38
C GLY A 286 -14.58 -23.36 12.83
N LEU A 287 -13.76 -24.41 12.85
CA LEU A 287 -12.33 -24.31 13.16
C LEU A 287 -11.57 -23.71 11.98
N MET A 288 -10.65 -22.80 12.28
CA MET A 288 -9.75 -22.15 11.32
C MET A 288 -8.30 -22.35 11.72
N SER A 289 -7.45 -22.62 10.75
CA SER A 289 -6.00 -22.56 10.93
C SER A 289 -5.52 -21.10 11.03
N ASN A 290 -4.30 -20.89 11.52
CA ASN A 290 -3.66 -19.58 11.57
C ASN A 290 -3.53 -18.94 10.17
N ILE A 291 -3.32 -19.74 9.11
CA ILE A 291 -3.22 -19.26 7.72
C ILE A 291 -4.57 -18.74 7.23
N GLU A 292 -5.63 -19.52 7.47
CA GLU A 292 -7.00 -19.13 7.09
C GLU A 292 -7.46 -17.90 7.85
N PHE A 293 -7.21 -17.84 9.16
CA PHE A 293 -7.51 -16.65 9.98
C PHE A 293 -6.78 -15.40 9.46
N ASN A 294 -5.50 -15.51 9.14
CA ASN A 294 -4.74 -14.37 8.58
C ASN A 294 -5.30 -13.90 7.23
N ALA A 295 -5.68 -14.83 6.34
CA ALA A 295 -6.29 -14.50 5.06
C ALA A 295 -7.67 -13.84 5.25
N PHE A 296 -8.48 -14.38 6.15
CA PHE A 296 -9.79 -13.86 6.52
C PHE A 296 -9.68 -12.45 7.12
N LEU A 297 -8.82 -12.24 8.11
CA LEU A 297 -8.60 -10.94 8.75
C LEU A 297 -8.16 -9.88 7.72
N ARG A 298 -7.25 -10.22 6.81
CA ARG A 298 -6.85 -9.32 5.72
C ARG A 298 -8.02 -8.94 4.83
N SER A 299 -8.87 -9.88 4.48
CA SER A 299 -10.07 -9.63 3.66
C SER A 299 -11.01 -8.65 4.35
N ILE A 300 -11.30 -8.87 5.62
CA ILE A 300 -12.19 -8.00 6.40
C ILE A 300 -11.60 -6.61 6.58
N LEU A 301 -10.34 -6.49 6.98
CA LEU A 301 -9.68 -5.20 7.15
C LEU A 301 -9.44 -4.46 5.82
N SER A 302 -9.64 -5.11 4.67
CA SER A 302 -9.60 -4.45 3.35
C SER A 302 -10.82 -3.60 3.07
N GLN A 303 -11.89 -3.72 3.87
CA GLN A 303 -13.07 -2.89 3.74
C GLN A 303 -12.73 -1.42 3.95
N GLU A 304 -13.38 -0.56 3.20
CA GLU A 304 -13.11 0.87 3.23
C GLU A 304 -13.63 1.47 4.54
N LEU A 305 -12.76 2.19 5.22
CA LEU A 305 -13.10 3.00 6.37
C LEU A 305 -13.52 4.37 5.87
N ARG A 306 -14.78 4.72 6.03
CA ARG A 306 -15.22 6.12 5.89
C ARG A 306 -14.82 6.84 7.17
N SER A 307 -13.81 7.71 7.07
CA SER A 307 -13.50 8.64 8.16
C SER A 307 -14.47 9.81 8.06
N GLU A 308 -15.32 9.98 9.04
CA GLU A 308 -16.01 11.25 9.28
C GLU A 308 -14.98 12.23 9.85
N LYS A 309 -14.08 12.73 9.00
CA LYS A 309 -13.13 13.74 9.40
C LYS A 309 -13.88 15.05 9.66
N GLN A 310 -13.98 15.45 10.91
CA GLN A 310 -14.49 16.74 11.32
C GLN A 310 -13.70 17.95 10.78
N SER A 311 -12.53 17.72 10.21
CA SER A 311 -11.61 18.75 9.70
C SER A 311 -11.57 18.88 8.17
N ALA A 312 -12.34 18.08 7.42
CA ALA A 312 -12.35 18.16 5.97
C ALA A 312 -12.85 19.53 5.48
N SER A 313 -12.23 20.07 4.43
CA SER A 313 -12.72 21.28 3.77
C SER A 313 -14.10 21.03 3.17
N PRO A 314 -15.13 21.78 3.55
CA PRO A 314 -16.47 21.58 3.03
C PRO A 314 -16.57 21.89 1.52
N LEU A 315 -15.57 22.57 0.96
CA LEU A 315 -15.54 23.00 -0.44
C LEU A 315 -14.97 21.94 -1.39
N ILE A 316 -14.14 20.99 -0.90
CA ILE A 316 -13.53 19.98 -1.76
C ILE A 316 -13.99 18.58 -1.37
N SER A 317 -14.55 17.88 -2.34
CA SER A 317 -14.93 16.47 -2.21
C SER A 317 -14.19 15.61 -3.22
N ILE A 318 -13.90 14.36 -2.83
CA ILE A 318 -13.40 13.32 -3.73
C ILE A 318 -14.42 12.19 -3.71
N TRP A 319 -15.00 11.90 -4.89
CA TRP A 319 -16.07 10.92 -5.01
C TRP A 319 -15.69 9.78 -5.94
N GLY A 320 -16.25 8.61 -5.65
CA GLY A 320 -16.41 7.55 -6.62
C GLY A 320 -17.52 7.86 -7.62
N THR A 321 -17.74 6.96 -8.57
CA THR A 321 -18.78 7.14 -9.60
C THR A 321 -20.20 7.03 -9.06
N LEU A 322 -20.41 6.34 -7.94
CA LEU A 322 -21.73 6.13 -7.33
C LEU A 322 -22.24 7.40 -6.66
N GLU A 323 -21.40 8.07 -5.88
CA GLU A 323 -21.73 9.30 -5.15
C GLU A 323 -22.05 10.45 -6.11
N ALA A 324 -21.34 10.45 -7.25
CA ALA A 324 -21.53 11.47 -8.30
C ALA A 324 -22.91 11.48 -8.96
N ARG A 325 -23.73 10.43 -8.79
CA ARG A 325 -25.05 10.33 -9.42
C ARG A 325 -26.12 11.26 -8.83
N VAL A 326 -25.97 11.65 -7.58
CA VAL A 326 -27.01 12.33 -6.81
C VAL A 326 -26.67 13.79 -6.54
N GLN A 327 -25.41 14.17 -6.59
CA GLN A 327 -24.94 15.48 -6.19
C GLN A 327 -24.25 16.21 -7.35
N SER A 328 -24.39 17.54 -7.38
CA SER A 328 -23.74 18.43 -8.33
C SER A 328 -22.98 19.51 -7.55
N LYS A 329 -21.78 19.86 -8.02
CA LYS A 329 -20.94 20.93 -7.48
C LYS A 329 -20.67 21.99 -8.55
N ASP A 330 -20.15 23.14 -8.16
CA ASP A 330 -19.83 24.24 -9.09
C ASP A 330 -18.76 23.85 -10.10
N LEU A 331 -17.77 23.08 -9.65
CA LEU A 331 -16.69 22.52 -10.47
C LEU A 331 -16.65 21.00 -10.33
N VAL A 332 -16.70 20.29 -11.44
CA VAL A 332 -16.55 18.84 -11.51
C VAL A 332 -15.28 18.50 -12.28
N ILE A 333 -14.37 17.73 -11.68
CA ILE A 333 -13.17 17.22 -12.32
C ILE A 333 -13.32 15.71 -12.51
N LEU A 334 -13.29 15.24 -13.76
CA LEU A 334 -13.27 13.83 -14.10
C LEU A 334 -11.83 13.40 -14.30
N GLY A 335 -11.24 12.73 -13.31
CA GLY A 335 -9.83 12.38 -13.29
C GLY A 335 -9.54 10.95 -13.69
N GLY A 336 -8.39 10.75 -14.35
CA GLY A 336 -7.94 9.43 -14.78
C GLY A 336 -8.73 8.88 -15.95
N LEU A 337 -9.09 9.70 -16.94
CA LEU A 337 -9.88 9.31 -18.11
C LEU A 337 -9.06 8.47 -19.11
N ASN A 338 -8.53 7.35 -18.63
CA ASN A 338 -7.86 6.32 -19.40
C ASN A 338 -8.69 5.04 -19.46
N GLU A 339 -8.45 4.20 -20.48
CA GLU A 339 -9.08 2.89 -20.61
C GLU A 339 -8.71 2.03 -19.38
N ASP A 340 -9.55 1.09 -19.00
CA ASP A 340 -9.47 0.29 -17.77
C ASP A 340 -9.71 1.08 -16.45
N THR A 341 -9.72 2.41 -16.50
CA THR A 341 -10.16 3.27 -15.40
C THR A 341 -11.57 3.80 -15.67
N TRP A 342 -11.80 4.34 -16.86
CA TRP A 342 -13.10 4.81 -17.35
C TRP A 342 -13.42 4.20 -18.73
N PRO A 343 -14.24 3.11 -18.79
CA PRO A 343 -14.83 2.33 -17.69
C PRO A 343 -13.83 1.45 -16.98
N THR A 344 -14.12 1.12 -15.71
CA THR A 344 -13.33 0.11 -14.98
C THR A 344 -13.42 -1.24 -15.66
N LYS A 345 -12.30 -1.94 -15.72
CA LYS A 345 -12.22 -3.28 -16.30
C LYS A 345 -13.21 -4.22 -15.61
N SER A 346 -14.04 -4.88 -16.38
CA SER A 346 -14.92 -5.91 -15.84
C SER A 346 -14.13 -7.17 -15.51
N SER A 347 -14.23 -7.66 -14.27
CA SER A 347 -13.69 -8.96 -13.92
C SER A 347 -14.46 -10.07 -14.64
N HIS A 348 -13.74 -11.04 -15.19
CA HIS A 348 -14.37 -12.27 -15.71
C HIS A 348 -14.88 -13.07 -14.51
N ASP A 349 -16.14 -13.51 -14.62
CA ASP A 349 -16.69 -14.45 -13.64
C ASP A 349 -16.18 -15.86 -13.99
N MET A 350 -15.51 -16.50 -13.03
CA MET A 350 -14.97 -17.84 -13.23
C MET A 350 -16.03 -18.94 -13.23
N TRP A 351 -17.20 -18.66 -12.65
CA TRP A 351 -18.27 -19.65 -12.44
C TRP A 351 -19.38 -19.55 -13.48
N LEU A 352 -19.75 -18.34 -13.87
CA LEU A 352 -20.87 -18.07 -14.77
C LEU A 352 -20.40 -17.40 -16.04
N ASN A 353 -20.42 -18.11 -17.15
CA ASN A 353 -20.17 -17.53 -18.46
C ASN A 353 -21.33 -16.60 -18.88
N ARG A 354 -21.14 -15.88 -19.99
CA ARG A 354 -22.08 -14.88 -20.50
C ARG A 354 -23.47 -15.46 -20.80
N ASP A 355 -23.52 -16.65 -21.41
CA ASP A 355 -24.79 -17.29 -21.81
C ASP A 355 -25.54 -17.81 -20.57
N MET A 356 -24.86 -18.37 -19.59
CA MET A 356 -25.45 -18.74 -18.30
C MET A 356 -26.05 -17.53 -17.59
N ARG A 357 -25.34 -16.41 -17.54
CA ARG A 357 -25.88 -15.18 -16.96
C ARG A 357 -27.13 -14.70 -17.69
N LYS A 358 -27.14 -14.77 -19.01
CA LYS A 358 -28.30 -14.39 -19.84
C LYS A 358 -29.50 -15.31 -19.56
N GLN A 359 -29.30 -16.61 -19.49
CA GLN A 359 -30.34 -17.60 -19.17
C GLN A 359 -30.91 -17.38 -17.76
N LEU A 360 -30.05 -17.06 -16.80
CA LEU A 360 -30.46 -16.76 -15.41
C LEU A 360 -30.99 -15.33 -15.23
N SER A 361 -31.12 -14.55 -16.30
CA SER A 361 -31.51 -13.13 -16.23
C SER A 361 -30.62 -12.25 -15.34
N LEU A 362 -29.38 -12.68 -15.13
CA LEU A 362 -28.38 -11.92 -14.38
C LEU A 362 -27.79 -10.78 -15.21
N LEU A 363 -27.28 -9.76 -14.52
CA LEU A 363 -26.65 -8.60 -15.14
C LEU A 363 -25.40 -9.01 -15.92
N LEU A 364 -25.37 -8.65 -17.21
CA LEU A 364 -24.21 -8.87 -18.08
C LEU A 364 -23.09 -7.86 -17.75
N PRO A 365 -21.80 -8.24 -17.99
CA PRO A 365 -20.67 -7.33 -17.78
C PRO A 365 -20.79 -6.01 -18.56
N GLU A 366 -21.39 -6.04 -19.74
CA GLU A 366 -21.62 -4.85 -20.60
C GLU A 366 -22.52 -3.80 -19.95
N ARG A 367 -23.38 -4.19 -19.03
CA ARG A 367 -24.20 -3.25 -18.27
C ARG A 367 -23.36 -2.34 -17.39
N ARG A 368 -22.21 -2.80 -16.89
CA ARG A 368 -21.26 -1.95 -16.14
C ARG A 368 -20.70 -0.85 -17.03
N ILE A 369 -20.42 -1.17 -18.30
CA ILE A 369 -19.95 -0.18 -19.28
C ILE A 369 -21.04 0.85 -19.55
N GLY A 370 -22.29 0.40 -19.78
CA GLY A 370 -23.43 1.30 -19.96
C GLY A 370 -23.68 2.19 -18.75
N LEU A 371 -23.54 1.65 -17.54
CA LEU A 371 -23.66 2.40 -16.30
C LEU A 371 -22.55 3.46 -16.18
N SER A 372 -21.29 3.09 -16.47
CA SER A 372 -20.17 4.02 -16.48
C SER A 372 -20.34 5.14 -17.52
N ALA A 373 -20.91 4.84 -18.69
CA ALA A 373 -21.24 5.85 -19.68
C ALA A 373 -22.30 6.83 -19.19
N HIS A 374 -23.31 6.32 -18.49
CA HIS A 374 -24.35 7.15 -17.88
C HIS A 374 -23.79 8.03 -16.75
N ASP A 375 -22.93 7.48 -15.89
CA ASP A 375 -22.25 8.25 -14.83
C ASP A 375 -21.39 9.37 -15.41
N PHE A 376 -20.63 9.06 -16.47
CA PHE A 376 -19.85 10.04 -17.20
C PHE A 376 -20.73 11.13 -17.82
N GLN A 377 -21.86 10.75 -18.46
CA GLN A 377 -22.79 11.69 -19.07
C GLN A 377 -23.43 12.62 -18.05
N GLN A 378 -23.78 12.12 -16.87
CA GLN A 378 -24.30 12.94 -15.79
C GLN A 378 -23.25 13.92 -15.25
N ALA A 379 -22.04 13.43 -14.98
CA ALA A 379 -20.99 14.25 -14.41
C ALA A 379 -20.54 15.37 -15.37
N ILE A 380 -20.42 15.08 -16.68
CA ILE A 380 -20.01 16.09 -17.67
C ILE A 380 -21.08 17.14 -17.95
N SER A 381 -22.33 16.93 -17.49
CA SER A 381 -23.43 17.93 -17.62
C SER A 381 -23.35 19.07 -16.61
N ALA A 382 -22.43 19.04 -15.64
CA ALA A 382 -22.20 20.12 -14.69
C ALA A 382 -21.78 21.44 -15.37
N ASN A 383 -21.86 22.58 -14.65
CA ASN A 383 -21.57 23.88 -15.25
C ASN A 383 -20.12 24.00 -15.71
N ASN A 384 -19.16 23.79 -14.80
CA ASN A 384 -17.73 23.83 -15.10
C ASN A 384 -17.17 22.40 -14.97
N VAL A 385 -16.54 21.91 -16.02
CA VAL A 385 -16.04 20.54 -16.05
C VAL A 385 -14.61 20.49 -16.56
N VAL A 386 -13.79 19.77 -15.85
CA VAL A 386 -12.41 19.42 -16.24
C VAL A 386 -12.36 17.94 -16.57
N LEU A 387 -11.92 17.62 -17.76
CA LEU A 387 -11.60 16.27 -18.22
C LEU A 387 -10.10 16.08 -18.09
N SER A 388 -9.64 15.11 -17.33
CA SER A 388 -8.21 14.91 -17.07
C SER A 388 -7.76 13.47 -17.32
N ARG A 389 -6.59 13.33 -17.94
CA ARG A 389 -5.94 12.04 -18.14
C ARG A 389 -4.42 12.18 -18.12
N SER A 390 -3.73 11.07 -17.80
CA SER A 390 -2.30 10.92 -18.03
C SER A 390 -2.01 10.24 -19.37
N LEU A 391 -0.96 10.70 -20.06
CA LEU A 391 -0.49 10.10 -21.32
C LEU A 391 0.32 8.82 -21.08
N ARG A 392 0.87 8.66 -19.87
CA ARG A 392 1.66 7.48 -19.45
C ARG A 392 1.32 7.05 -18.04
N ASP A 393 1.42 5.75 -17.81
CA ASP A 393 1.44 5.12 -16.49
C ASP A 393 2.82 4.44 -16.32
N GLY A 394 3.68 5.04 -15.49
CA GLY A 394 5.11 4.72 -15.47
C GLY A 394 5.74 5.00 -16.83
N ASP A 395 6.42 4.00 -17.40
CA ASP A 395 7.06 4.07 -18.72
C ASP A 395 6.14 3.66 -19.88
N THR A 396 4.92 3.19 -19.58
CA THR A 396 3.99 2.66 -20.58
C THR A 396 3.00 3.74 -21.05
N PRO A 397 2.79 3.93 -22.38
CA PRO A 397 1.76 4.81 -22.88
C PRO A 397 0.36 4.35 -22.45
N SER A 398 -0.47 5.30 -21.99
CA SER A 398 -1.85 5.05 -21.59
C SER A 398 -2.81 5.29 -22.75
N THR A 399 -3.74 4.38 -22.98
CA THR A 399 -4.82 4.57 -23.94
C THR A 399 -5.88 5.51 -23.36
N PRO A 400 -6.32 6.55 -24.10
CA PRO A 400 -7.43 7.39 -23.64
C PRO A 400 -8.69 6.57 -23.40
N SER A 401 -9.51 6.99 -22.45
CA SER A 401 -10.84 6.44 -22.25
C SER A 401 -11.66 6.50 -23.54
N ARG A 402 -12.41 5.45 -23.83
CA ARG A 402 -13.31 5.40 -24.98
C ARG A 402 -14.31 6.58 -25.02
N TRP A 403 -14.61 7.17 -23.86
CA TRP A 403 -15.47 8.36 -23.79
C TRP A 403 -14.78 9.57 -24.40
N ILE A 404 -13.52 9.80 -24.06
CA ILE A 404 -12.70 10.87 -24.65
C ILE A 404 -12.52 10.64 -26.15
N ILE A 405 -12.16 9.42 -26.55
CA ILE A 405 -11.98 9.08 -27.98
C ILE A 405 -13.24 9.40 -28.79
N ARG A 406 -14.41 9.06 -28.26
CA ARG A 406 -15.67 9.30 -28.97
C ARG A 406 -16.01 10.79 -29.09
N ILE A 407 -15.79 11.57 -28.02
CA ILE A 407 -16.01 13.02 -28.04
C ILE A 407 -15.04 13.69 -29.03
N THR A 408 -13.75 13.37 -28.94
CA THR A 408 -12.73 13.98 -29.81
C THR A 408 -12.96 13.61 -31.27
N ASN A 409 -13.24 12.33 -31.58
CA ASN A 409 -13.49 11.90 -32.96
C ASN A 409 -14.75 12.56 -33.57
N LEU A 410 -15.84 12.67 -32.78
CA LEU A 410 -17.04 13.39 -33.24
C LEU A 410 -16.69 14.86 -33.54
N MET A 411 -15.98 15.53 -32.65
CA MET A 411 -15.61 16.94 -32.81
C MET A 411 -14.66 17.13 -33.99
N GLU A 412 -13.65 16.29 -34.15
CA GLU A 412 -12.72 16.34 -35.29
C GLU A 412 -13.42 16.14 -36.64
N GLY A 413 -14.51 15.34 -36.65
CA GLY A 413 -15.35 15.16 -37.84
C GLY A 413 -16.24 16.34 -38.23
N LEU A 414 -16.35 17.37 -37.37
CA LEU A 414 -17.21 18.55 -37.60
C LEU A 414 -16.51 19.72 -38.31
N LYS A 415 -15.65 19.43 -39.27
CA LYS A 415 -14.87 20.41 -40.08
C LYS A 415 -14.09 21.40 -39.19
N SER A 416 -14.22 22.72 -39.45
CA SER A 416 -13.45 23.76 -38.77
C SER A 416 -13.93 24.04 -37.34
N GLU A 417 -15.22 23.98 -37.10
CA GLU A 417 -15.85 24.36 -35.80
C GLU A 417 -15.49 23.38 -34.68
N GLY A 418 -15.50 22.09 -35.00
CA GLY A 418 -15.18 21.04 -34.04
C GLY A 418 -13.73 21.05 -33.59
N PRO A 419 -12.74 20.99 -34.49
CA PRO A 419 -11.33 21.14 -34.13
C PRO A 419 -10.99 22.43 -33.39
N ALA A 420 -11.63 23.57 -33.73
CA ALA A 420 -11.44 24.83 -33.03
C ALA A 420 -11.97 24.76 -31.58
N ALA A 421 -13.15 24.20 -31.38
CA ALA A 421 -13.71 24.01 -30.04
C ALA A 421 -12.85 23.05 -29.17
N LEU A 422 -12.35 21.97 -29.76
CA LEU A 422 -11.45 21.03 -29.09
C LEU A 422 -10.10 21.69 -28.71
N SER A 423 -9.53 22.48 -29.63
CA SER A 423 -8.31 23.26 -29.34
C SER A 423 -8.52 24.22 -28.17
N ASN A 424 -9.66 24.90 -28.10
CA ASN A 424 -10.01 25.78 -27.01
C ASN A 424 -10.13 25.04 -25.66
N MET A 425 -10.68 23.83 -25.66
CA MET A 425 -10.72 22.98 -24.46
C MET A 425 -9.32 22.62 -23.98
N ARG A 426 -8.43 22.20 -24.91
CA ARG A 426 -7.02 21.91 -24.61
C ARG A 426 -6.26 23.14 -24.12
N ASN A 427 -6.47 24.29 -24.73
CA ASN A 427 -5.82 25.53 -24.30
C ASN A 427 -6.19 25.92 -22.86
N ARG A 428 -7.45 25.76 -22.46
CA ARG A 428 -7.88 25.96 -21.07
C ARG A 428 -7.22 24.96 -20.12
N GLY A 429 -7.13 23.68 -20.51
CA GLY A 429 -6.44 22.66 -19.73
C GLY A 429 -4.94 22.90 -19.61
N ASN A 430 -4.28 23.32 -20.70
CA ASN A 430 -2.85 23.62 -20.74
C ASN A 430 -2.45 24.77 -19.83
N TYR A 431 -3.35 25.71 -19.55
CA TYR A 431 -3.12 26.76 -18.56
C TYR A 431 -2.80 26.16 -17.17
N TRP A 432 -3.60 25.17 -16.72
CA TRP A 432 -3.41 24.51 -15.45
C TRP A 432 -2.16 23.62 -15.43
N LEU A 433 -1.87 22.93 -16.54
CA LEU A 433 -0.62 22.19 -16.70
C LEU A 433 0.61 23.09 -16.58
N ALA A 434 0.57 24.26 -17.20
CA ALA A 434 1.68 25.23 -17.12
C ALA A 434 1.89 25.73 -15.68
N LEU A 435 0.80 25.99 -14.93
CA LEU A 435 0.90 26.35 -13.52
C LEU A 435 1.48 25.23 -12.68
N ALA A 436 1.01 23.99 -12.86
CA ALA A 436 1.53 22.83 -12.14
C ALA A 436 3.03 22.59 -12.44
N ARG A 437 3.44 22.71 -13.71
CA ARG A 437 4.84 22.61 -14.11
C ARG A 437 5.71 23.71 -13.48
N ASN A 438 5.18 24.92 -13.38
CA ASN A 438 5.89 26.01 -12.70
C ASN A 438 6.05 25.76 -11.19
N LEU A 439 5.06 25.14 -10.54
CA LEU A 439 5.15 24.76 -9.13
C LEU A 439 6.18 23.65 -8.87
N ASP A 440 6.39 22.75 -9.82
CA ASP A 440 7.38 21.65 -9.71
C ASP A 440 8.77 22.05 -10.25
N LYS A 441 8.89 23.26 -10.83
CA LYS A 441 10.13 23.76 -11.41
C LYS A 441 11.13 24.13 -10.32
N VAL A 442 12.33 23.58 -10.43
CA VAL A 442 13.44 23.97 -9.55
C VAL A 442 13.93 25.35 -9.94
N GLU A 443 13.93 26.30 -9.00
CA GLU A 443 14.53 27.63 -9.20
C GLU A 443 16.04 27.48 -9.40
N ILE A 444 16.53 27.91 -10.56
CA ILE A 444 17.93 27.73 -10.96
C ILE A 444 18.87 28.45 -9.97
N ASP A 445 18.43 29.56 -9.42
CA ASP A 445 19.22 30.37 -8.46
C ASP A 445 19.31 29.73 -7.06
N LYS A 446 18.46 28.75 -6.78
CA LYS A 446 18.47 27.95 -5.54
C LYS A 446 19.12 26.59 -5.71
N LYS A 447 19.89 26.36 -6.77
CA LYS A 447 20.66 25.12 -6.90
C LYS A 447 21.60 25.00 -5.71
N ILE A 448 21.36 24.01 -4.88
CA ILE A 448 22.28 23.63 -3.81
C ILE A 448 23.59 23.22 -4.48
N PRO A 449 24.72 23.88 -4.16
CA PRO A 449 26.01 23.50 -4.72
C PRO A 449 26.29 22.04 -4.34
N LEU A 450 26.99 21.33 -5.23
CA LEU A 450 27.44 19.98 -4.94
C LEU A 450 28.22 19.99 -3.62
N GLU A 451 27.82 19.09 -2.72
CA GLU A 451 28.48 18.91 -1.43
C GLU A 451 29.96 18.62 -1.66
N LYS A 452 30.83 19.33 -0.96
CA LYS A 452 32.27 19.07 -1.01
C LYS A 452 32.56 17.74 -0.30
N ARG A 453 33.56 17.01 -0.76
CA ARG A 453 34.03 15.82 -0.05
C ARG A 453 34.33 16.21 1.40
N PRO A 454 33.79 15.47 2.40
CA PRO A 454 34.04 15.78 3.79
C PRO A 454 35.53 15.65 4.11
N SER A 455 36.07 16.69 4.72
CA SER A 455 37.47 16.75 5.14
C SER A 455 37.54 17.05 6.65
N PRO A 456 37.13 16.11 7.51
CA PRO A 456 37.11 16.32 8.95
C PRO A 456 38.52 16.45 9.51
N ILE A 457 38.68 17.35 10.49
CA ILE A 457 39.92 17.54 11.24
C ILE A 457 39.66 17.09 12.68
N PRO A 458 39.88 15.81 13.02
CA PRO A 458 39.67 15.32 14.37
C PRO A 458 40.64 15.96 15.36
N PRO A 459 40.25 16.22 16.61
CA PRO A 459 41.12 16.73 17.64
C PRO A 459 42.30 15.78 17.91
N ILE A 460 43.41 16.30 18.34
CA ILE A 460 44.71 15.55 18.44
C ILE A 460 44.56 14.29 19.32
N ASN A 461 43.79 14.36 20.39
CA ASN A 461 43.56 13.22 21.30
C ASN A 461 42.73 12.10 20.65
N ALA A 462 41.91 12.38 19.65
CA ALA A 462 41.14 11.39 18.91
C ALA A 462 41.89 10.81 17.70
N ARG A 463 43.06 11.38 17.36
CA ARG A 463 43.87 10.86 16.25
C ARG A 463 44.53 9.54 16.60
N LEU A 464 44.67 8.68 15.59
CA LEU A 464 45.22 7.37 15.74
C LEU A 464 46.72 7.41 16.05
N LYS A 465 47.16 6.65 17.04
CA LYS A 465 48.57 6.47 17.38
C LYS A 465 49.24 5.34 16.62
N LYS A 466 48.47 4.38 16.09
CA LYS A 466 48.94 3.20 15.34
C LYS A 466 47.96 2.90 14.20
N LEU A 467 48.46 2.47 13.07
CA LEU A 467 47.70 2.03 11.89
C LEU A 467 48.29 0.69 11.41
N SER A 468 47.41 -0.20 10.95
CA SER A 468 47.86 -1.41 10.23
C SER A 468 48.31 -1.05 8.81
N VAL A 469 49.11 -1.92 8.17
CA VAL A 469 49.62 -1.71 6.80
C VAL A 469 48.45 -1.50 5.82
N THR A 470 47.36 -2.22 5.96
CA THR A 470 46.14 -2.07 5.13
C THR A 470 45.48 -0.75 5.36
N GLN A 471 45.40 -0.27 6.59
CA GLN A 471 44.84 1.03 6.95
C GLN A 471 45.68 2.21 6.41
N ILE A 472 46.99 2.07 6.28
CA ILE A 472 47.83 3.10 5.65
C ILE A 472 47.47 3.24 4.17
N LYS A 473 47.25 2.11 3.48
CA LYS A 473 46.80 2.15 2.08
C LYS A 473 45.42 2.84 1.95
N ASP A 474 44.49 2.55 2.87
CA ASP A 474 43.19 3.19 2.91
C ASP A 474 43.30 4.70 3.24
N LEU A 475 44.17 5.07 4.18
CA LEU A 475 44.39 6.48 4.53
C LEU A 475 44.90 7.31 3.35
N ILE A 476 45.75 6.75 2.51
CA ILE A 476 46.29 7.44 1.32
C ILE A 476 45.20 7.59 0.24
N ARG A 477 44.37 6.57 0.04
CA ARG A 477 43.35 6.56 -1.00
C ARG A 477 42.08 7.29 -0.61
N ASP A 478 41.61 7.09 0.63
CA ASP A 478 40.39 7.61 1.19
C ASP A 478 40.53 7.91 2.69
N PRO A 479 41.07 9.08 3.06
CA PRO A 479 41.25 9.47 4.47
C PRO A 479 39.93 9.44 5.27
N TYR A 480 38.80 9.74 4.60
CA TYR A 480 37.48 9.74 5.25
C TYR A 480 37.06 8.34 5.70
N LYS A 481 37.42 7.29 4.96
CA LYS A 481 37.20 5.90 5.35
C LYS A 481 37.86 5.58 6.71
N ILE A 482 39.08 6.04 6.92
CA ILE A 482 39.77 5.87 8.21
C ILE A 482 39.11 6.68 9.31
N TYR A 483 38.74 7.93 9.05
CA TYR A 483 38.00 8.75 10.00
C TYR A 483 36.69 8.07 10.42
N ALA A 484 35.87 7.64 9.46
CA ALA A 484 34.60 7.01 9.71
C ALA A 484 34.71 5.65 10.44
N SER A 485 35.61 4.77 9.96
CA SER A 485 35.67 3.38 10.46
C SER A 485 36.47 3.24 11.75
N VAL A 486 37.54 4.03 11.95
CA VAL A 486 38.46 3.85 13.07
C VAL A 486 38.28 4.92 14.16
N ILE A 487 38.08 6.19 13.78
CA ILE A 487 37.89 7.27 14.75
C ILE A 487 36.43 7.29 15.24
N LEU A 488 35.46 7.35 14.31
CA LEU A 488 34.04 7.33 14.64
C LEU A 488 33.52 5.91 14.94
N LYS A 489 34.28 4.88 14.62
CA LYS A 489 33.90 3.46 14.78
C LYS A 489 32.60 3.10 14.07
N LEU A 490 32.28 3.80 12.98
CA LEU A 490 31.11 3.50 12.17
C LEU A 490 31.29 2.15 11.45
N LYS A 491 30.30 1.29 11.57
CA LYS A 491 30.23 0.00 10.89
C LYS A 491 28.96 -0.04 10.05
N LYS A 492 29.05 -0.73 8.90
CA LYS A 492 27.84 -1.03 8.12
C LYS A 492 26.88 -1.84 8.99
N LEU A 493 25.62 -1.45 8.99
CA LEU A 493 24.59 -2.23 9.67
C LEU A 493 24.44 -3.60 8.99
N GLU A 494 24.45 -4.63 9.80
CA GLU A 494 24.17 -5.99 9.33
C GLU A 494 22.69 -6.11 8.93
N PRO A 495 22.35 -6.99 7.97
CA PRO A 495 20.96 -7.25 7.61
C PRO A 495 20.20 -7.86 8.79
N LEU A 496 18.87 -7.66 8.82
CA LEU A 496 18.00 -8.40 9.73
C LEU A 496 17.82 -9.83 9.20
N GLY A 497 18.06 -10.82 10.07
CA GLY A 497 17.97 -12.23 9.69
C GLY A 497 19.08 -12.60 8.71
N LYS A 498 20.21 -13.03 9.22
CA LYS A 498 21.31 -13.53 8.43
C LYS A 498 20.85 -14.75 7.62
N GLN A 499 21.21 -14.80 6.34
CA GLN A 499 20.95 -15.97 5.52
C GLN A 499 22.10 -16.98 5.66
N ALA A 500 21.76 -18.27 5.50
CA ALA A 500 22.75 -19.33 5.46
C ALA A 500 23.69 -19.15 4.25
N ASP A 501 24.90 -18.62 4.47
CA ASP A 501 25.89 -18.37 3.42
C ASP A 501 27.03 -19.42 3.39
N ALA A 502 27.87 -19.34 2.36
CA ALA A 502 28.98 -20.27 2.18
C ALA A 502 30.06 -20.13 3.28
N ILE A 503 30.24 -18.94 3.84
CA ILE A 503 31.21 -18.66 4.90
C ILE A 503 30.73 -19.34 6.19
N GLU A 504 29.45 -19.22 6.51
CA GLU A 504 28.87 -19.85 7.68
C GLU A 504 28.94 -21.36 7.58
N ARG A 505 28.61 -21.93 6.41
CA ARG A 505 28.77 -23.36 6.16
C ARG A 505 30.20 -23.81 6.38
N GLY A 506 31.18 -23.03 5.91
CA GLY A 506 32.62 -23.33 6.14
C GLY A 506 32.97 -23.36 7.63
N ASN A 507 32.53 -22.35 8.39
CA ASN A 507 32.79 -22.28 9.83
C ASN A 507 32.14 -23.46 10.57
N ILE A 508 30.89 -23.80 10.25
CA ILE A 508 30.20 -24.96 10.86
C ILE A 508 30.91 -26.27 10.58
N ILE A 509 31.37 -26.48 9.35
CA ILE A 509 32.16 -27.67 9.00
C ILE A 509 33.46 -27.73 9.83
N HIS A 510 34.13 -26.60 10.02
CA HIS A 510 35.32 -26.53 10.89
C HIS A 510 34.99 -26.86 12.34
N THR A 511 33.88 -26.33 12.89
CA THR A 511 33.41 -26.63 14.25
C THR A 511 33.10 -28.12 14.41
N ILE A 512 32.40 -28.73 13.45
CA ILE A 512 32.10 -30.18 13.46
C ILE A 512 33.40 -31.02 13.48
N LEU A 513 34.35 -30.68 12.60
CA LEU A 513 35.62 -31.40 12.53
C LEU A 513 36.46 -31.20 13.79
N GLU A 514 36.50 -30.00 14.34
CA GLU A 514 37.19 -29.68 15.58
C GLU A 514 36.63 -30.51 16.74
N GLU A 515 35.29 -30.55 16.88
CA GLU A 515 34.65 -31.32 17.95
C GLU A 515 34.85 -32.81 17.77
N PHE A 516 34.80 -33.31 16.53
CA PHE A 516 35.10 -34.70 16.23
C PHE A 516 36.56 -35.07 16.59
N ILE A 517 37.54 -34.25 16.23
CA ILE A 517 38.96 -34.47 16.57
C ILE A 517 39.18 -34.41 18.10
N LYS A 518 38.51 -33.51 18.81
CA LYS A 518 38.59 -33.44 20.28
C LYS A 518 38.11 -34.72 20.96
N GLN A 519 37.04 -35.32 20.43
CA GLN A 519 36.46 -36.55 21.00
C GLN A 519 37.22 -37.81 20.60
N THR A 520 37.85 -37.85 19.42
CA THR A 520 38.63 -39.02 18.94
C THR A 520 40.10 -39.02 19.35
N LYS A 521 40.65 -37.87 19.74
CA LYS A 521 42.03 -37.60 20.17
C LYS A 521 43.15 -38.30 19.36
N ASN A 522 43.44 -39.59 19.60
CA ASN A 522 44.57 -40.30 18.99
C ASN A 522 44.17 -41.58 18.25
N GLU A 523 42.96 -42.07 18.40
CA GLU A 523 42.50 -43.30 17.74
C GLU A 523 41.08 -43.11 17.20
N LEU A 524 40.84 -43.58 15.97
CA LEU A 524 39.52 -43.59 15.36
C LEU A 524 38.71 -44.75 15.96
N PRO A 525 37.59 -44.52 16.58
CA PRO A 525 36.71 -45.59 17.06
C PRO A 525 36.12 -46.39 15.89
N ASP A 526 35.84 -47.66 16.11
CA ASP A 526 35.21 -48.56 15.11
C ASP A 526 33.89 -47.97 14.56
N ASP A 527 33.20 -47.17 15.35
CA ASP A 527 31.93 -46.50 15.01
C ASP A 527 32.09 -44.99 14.70
N ALA A 528 33.24 -44.60 14.13
CA ALA A 528 33.58 -43.20 13.84
C ALA A 528 32.54 -42.50 12.97
N SER A 529 31.86 -43.20 12.05
CA SER A 529 30.84 -42.66 11.18
C SER A 529 29.59 -42.21 11.95
N ASN A 530 29.10 -43.03 12.88
CA ASN A 530 27.92 -42.69 13.69
C ASN A 530 28.24 -41.57 14.69
N LEU A 531 29.46 -41.58 15.27
CA LEU A 531 29.92 -40.49 16.12
C LEU A 531 29.98 -39.16 15.35
N PHE A 532 30.49 -39.17 14.11
CA PHE A 532 30.53 -37.97 13.27
C PHE A 532 29.12 -37.44 12.93
N ILE A 533 28.16 -38.33 12.59
CA ILE A 533 26.77 -37.96 12.33
C ILE A 533 26.13 -37.32 13.58
N LYS A 534 26.35 -37.94 14.75
CA LYS A 534 25.83 -37.42 16.02
C LYS A 534 26.34 -36.03 16.34
N ILE A 535 27.66 -35.81 16.23
CA ILE A 535 28.28 -34.49 16.43
C ILE A 535 27.77 -33.48 15.39
N THR A 536 27.63 -33.91 14.13
CA THR A 536 27.07 -33.05 13.09
C THR A 536 25.66 -32.60 13.43
N ASP A 537 24.80 -33.50 13.86
CA ASP A 537 23.40 -33.18 14.25
C ASP A 537 23.34 -32.25 15.47
N GLU A 538 24.19 -32.46 16.45
CA GLU A 538 24.24 -31.61 17.65
C GLU A 538 24.72 -30.20 17.31
N VAL A 539 25.80 -30.06 16.53
CA VAL A 539 26.33 -28.76 16.10
C VAL A 539 25.34 -28.03 15.19
N LEU A 540 24.75 -28.72 14.20
CA LEU A 540 23.76 -28.11 13.30
C LEU A 540 22.53 -27.65 14.03
N LYS A 541 21.98 -28.43 14.96
CA LYS A 541 20.81 -28.00 15.76
C LYS A 541 21.12 -26.79 16.63
N LYS A 542 22.34 -26.68 17.14
CA LYS A 542 22.75 -25.61 18.05
C LYS A 542 23.07 -24.31 17.29
N GLU A 543 23.78 -24.40 16.18
CA GLU A 543 24.40 -23.24 15.54
C GLU A 543 23.71 -22.79 14.24
N VAL A 544 22.88 -23.65 13.63
CA VAL A 544 22.21 -23.36 12.36
C VAL A 544 20.69 -23.17 12.56
N PRO A 545 20.19 -21.95 12.57
CA PRO A 545 18.78 -21.69 12.85
C PRO A 545 17.82 -22.00 11.67
N TRP A 546 18.34 -22.39 10.50
CA TRP A 546 17.53 -22.66 9.29
C TRP A 546 17.33 -24.17 9.09
N PRO A 547 16.10 -24.72 9.28
CA PRO A 547 15.85 -26.15 9.13
C PRO A 547 16.20 -26.72 7.75
N ALA A 548 15.97 -25.94 6.69
CA ALA A 548 16.35 -26.34 5.33
C ALA A 548 17.88 -26.42 5.15
N ALA A 549 18.62 -25.46 5.73
CA ALA A 549 20.08 -25.47 5.69
C ALA A 549 20.66 -26.60 6.56
N GLN A 550 20.08 -26.88 7.72
CA GLN A 550 20.47 -28.01 8.55
C GLN A 550 20.47 -29.31 7.75
N ARG A 551 19.36 -29.64 7.08
CA ARG A 551 19.22 -30.85 6.24
C ARG A 551 20.22 -30.88 5.09
N LEU A 552 20.41 -29.76 4.40
CA LEU A 552 21.33 -29.64 3.27
C LEU A 552 22.80 -29.81 3.72
N TRP A 553 23.17 -29.18 4.84
CA TRP A 553 24.54 -29.18 5.34
C TRP A 553 24.89 -30.49 6.05
N GLN A 554 23.94 -31.17 6.67
CA GLN A 554 24.08 -32.51 7.19
C GLN A 554 24.55 -33.48 6.10
N ASN A 555 23.86 -33.49 4.97
CA ASN A 555 24.23 -34.34 3.83
C ASN A 555 25.64 -33.98 3.29
N ALA A 556 25.91 -32.68 3.14
CA ALA A 556 27.23 -32.22 2.65
C ALA A 556 28.38 -32.63 3.59
N SER A 557 28.20 -32.49 4.91
CA SER A 557 29.20 -32.89 5.92
C SER A 557 29.48 -34.38 5.88
N TYR A 558 28.46 -35.20 5.71
CA TYR A 558 28.57 -36.65 5.56
C TYR A 558 29.39 -37.05 4.30
N PHE A 559 29.12 -36.41 3.17
CA PHE A 559 29.91 -36.64 1.95
C PHE A 559 31.38 -36.27 2.10
N ILE A 560 31.69 -35.17 2.78
CA ILE A 560 33.06 -34.73 3.04
C ILE A 560 33.80 -35.76 3.93
N PHE A 561 33.13 -36.28 4.95
CA PHE A 561 33.70 -37.29 5.83
C PHE A 561 34.03 -38.60 5.08
N LEU A 562 33.07 -39.12 4.31
CA LEU A 562 33.23 -40.34 3.52
C LEU A 562 34.34 -40.23 2.46
N TYR A 563 34.49 -39.05 1.83
CA TYR A 563 35.54 -38.82 0.82
C TYR A 563 36.95 -38.80 1.45
N LYS A 564 37.10 -38.18 2.63
CA LYS A 564 38.40 -38.14 3.34
C LYS A 564 38.75 -39.42 4.07
N SER A 565 37.80 -40.25 4.43
CA SER A 565 38.05 -41.55 5.06
C SER A 565 38.45 -42.64 4.05
N ARG A 566 38.28 -42.41 2.73
CA ARG A 566 38.68 -43.33 1.65
C ARG A 566 40.02 -43.00 1.00
N ASN A 567 40.57 -41.83 1.24
CA ASN A 567 41.91 -41.37 0.81
C ASN A 567 42.83 -41.17 2.02
#